data_a91fa744fdecf8896d32bc688b8c8b21
#
_entry.id   a91fa744fdecf8896d32bc688b8c8b21
#
_cell.length_a   1.000
_cell.length_b   1.000
_cell.length_c   1.000
_cell.angle_alpha   90.00
_cell.angle_beta   90.00
_cell.angle_gamma   90.00
#
_symmetry.space_group_name_H-M   'P 1'
#
loop_
_entity.id
_entity.type
_entity.pdbx_description
1 polymer ?
#
loop_
_entity_poly.entity_id
_entity_poly.type
_entity_poly.pdbx_seq_one_letter_code
_entity_poly.pdbx_strand_id
1 'polypeptide(L)'
;MIDNYDSFTYNLVQYLGELGAEVETLRNDAASAEALVAKQPDGVVISPGPGRPEDAGVSVSALRAFGAAGIPVLGVCLGHQALGLVAGGRIVRARTLMHGKTSQIFHEGEGVFRGLPRPFDATRYHSLVIESATCPAVLEVTARTADGEIMGVLHRELPLEGVQFHPESILTREGKRLLANFLERCGAGVA
;
A
#
# COMPACT_ATOMS: atom_id res chain seq x y z
N MET A 1 -9.31 6.59 4.12
CA MET A 1 -8.71 6.48 2.77
C MET A 1 -8.16 7.82 2.33
N ILE A 2 -6.87 7.90 1.97
CA ILE A 2 -6.27 9.05 1.27
C ILE A 2 -6.29 8.75 -0.21
N ASP A 3 -7.03 9.55 -0.98
CA ASP A 3 -7.22 9.36 -2.42
C ASP A 3 -6.26 10.26 -3.22
N ASN A 4 -5.35 9.63 -3.94
CA ASN A 4 -4.38 10.28 -4.84
C ASN A 4 -4.95 10.55 -6.25
N TYR A 5 -6.24 10.85 -6.35
CA TYR A 5 -6.93 11.11 -7.63
C TYR A 5 -6.87 9.91 -8.59
N ASP A 6 -7.02 8.70 -8.02
CA ASP A 6 -6.99 7.45 -8.78
C ASP A 6 -8.39 6.90 -9.05
N SER A 7 -8.60 6.41 -10.27
CA SER A 7 -9.89 5.84 -10.68
C SER A 7 -10.24 4.52 -9.96
N PHE A 8 -9.26 3.84 -9.39
CA PHE A 8 -9.46 2.57 -8.67
C PHE A 8 -9.62 2.75 -7.15
N THR A 9 -9.48 3.98 -6.62
CA THR A 9 -9.64 4.25 -5.17
C THR A 9 -10.95 3.71 -4.63
N TYR A 10 -12.05 3.92 -5.33
CA TYR A 10 -13.37 3.48 -4.87
C TYR A 10 -13.58 1.96 -4.93
N ASN A 11 -12.79 1.21 -5.69
CA ASN A 11 -12.76 -0.25 -5.61
C ASN A 11 -12.14 -0.71 -4.27
N LEU A 12 -11.07 -0.02 -3.79
CA LEU A 12 -10.53 -0.26 -2.45
C LEU A 12 -11.57 0.06 -1.37
N VAL A 13 -12.25 1.21 -1.49
CA VAL A 13 -13.32 1.62 -0.56
C VAL A 13 -14.42 0.57 -0.51
N GLN A 14 -14.86 0.09 -1.67
CA GLN A 14 -15.88 -0.95 -1.77
C GLN A 14 -15.42 -2.24 -1.08
N TYR A 15 -14.22 -2.73 -1.38
CA TYR A 15 -13.71 -3.98 -0.77
C TYR A 15 -13.57 -3.85 0.75
N LEU A 16 -13.06 -2.72 1.24
CA LEU A 16 -12.98 -2.47 2.69
C LEU A 16 -14.37 -2.41 3.32
N GLY A 17 -15.34 -1.75 2.67
CA GLY A 17 -16.75 -1.72 3.13
C GLY A 17 -17.40 -3.10 3.16
N GLU A 18 -17.16 -3.94 2.14
CA GLU A 18 -17.63 -5.34 2.10
C GLU A 18 -17.01 -6.20 3.21
N LEU A 19 -15.83 -5.82 3.71
CA LEU A 19 -15.14 -6.44 4.84
C LEU A 19 -15.56 -5.85 6.20
N GLY A 20 -16.54 -4.94 6.22
CA GLY A 20 -17.11 -4.37 7.43
C GLY A 20 -16.47 -3.06 7.92
N ALA A 21 -15.54 -2.48 7.17
CA ALA A 21 -14.94 -1.21 7.56
C ALA A 21 -15.84 -0.02 7.18
N GLU A 22 -15.94 0.98 8.07
CA GLU A 22 -16.47 2.31 7.73
C GLU A 22 -15.34 3.16 7.16
N VAL A 23 -15.47 3.60 5.90
CA VAL A 23 -14.39 4.27 5.17
C VAL A 23 -14.72 5.71 4.87
N GLU A 24 -14.05 6.66 5.56
CA GLU A 24 -14.00 8.07 5.14
C GLU A 24 -12.91 8.23 4.06
N THR A 25 -13.27 8.84 2.93
CA THR A 25 -12.33 9.09 1.82
C THR A 25 -12.07 10.58 1.68
N LEU A 26 -10.80 10.97 1.75
CA LEU A 26 -10.34 12.36 1.59
C LEU A 26 -9.28 12.42 0.48
N ARG A 27 -9.38 13.46 -0.35
CA ARG A 27 -8.36 13.75 -1.37
C ARG A 27 -7.02 14.11 -0.71
N ASN A 28 -5.92 13.82 -1.38
CA ASN A 28 -4.56 14.05 -0.88
C ASN A 28 -4.18 15.53 -0.69
N ASP A 29 -5.05 16.44 -1.05
CA ASP A 29 -4.94 17.90 -0.90
C ASP A 29 -6.05 18.51 -0.01
N ALA A 30 -6.93 17.67 0.54
CA ALA A 30 -8.12 18.14 1.29
C ALA A 30 -7.83 18.52 2.75
N ALA A 31 -6.73 18.00 3.33
CA ALA A 31 -6.39 18.24 4.75
C ALA A 31 -4.89 18.08 4.99
N SER A 32 -4.36 18.69 6.07
CA SER A 32 -2.98 18.45 6.49
C SER A 32 -2.83 17.09 7.17
N ALA A 33 -1.59 16.59 7.27
CA ALA A 33 -1.29 15.33 7.94
C ALA A 33 -1.71 15.35 9.42
N GLU A 34 -1.52 16.47 10.10
CA GLU A 34 -1.92 16.67 11.50
C GLU A 34 -3.44 16.61 11.67
N ALA A 35 -4.19 17.24 10.76
CA ALA A 35 -5.65 17.18 10.77
C ALA A 35 -6.18 15.77 10.52
N LEU A 36 -5.49 14.99 9.67
CA LEU A 36 -5.83 13.58 9.42
C LEU A 36 -5.56 12.70 10.65
N VAL A 37 -4.42 12.89 11.32
CA VAL A 37 -4.09 12.17 12.56
C VAL A 37 -5.06 12.53 13.70
N ALA A 38 -5.48 13.79 13.78
CA ALA A 38 -6.44 14.24 14.81
C ALA A 38 -7.82 13.56 14.70
N LYS A 39 -8.16 12.97 13.56
CA LYS A 39 -9.38 12.15 13.39
C LYS A 39 -9.28 10.79 14.09
N GLN A 40 -8.09 10.37 14.50
CA GLN A 40 -7.82 9.08 15.18
C GLN A 40 -8.43 7.87 14.49
N PRO A 41 -8.16 7.65 13.19
CA PRO A 41 -8.66 6.46 12.51
C PRO A 41 -8.00 5.19 13.07
N ASP A 42 -8.70 4.05 13.04
CA ASP A 42 -8.14 2.75 13.42
C ASP A 42 -7.05 2.29 12.43
N GLY A 43 -7.12 2.74 11.19
CA GLY A 43 -6.13 2.48 10.15
C GLY A 43 -6.31 3.39 8.94
N VAL A 44 -5.29 3.45 8.10
CA VAL A 44 -5.28 4.31 6.92
C VAL A 44 -4.84 3.53 5.70
N VAL A 45 -5.54 3.71 4.58
CA VAL A 45 -5.08 3.23 3.27
C VAL A 45 -4.73 4.45 2.41
N ILE A 46 -3.52 4.44 1.83
CA ILE A 46 -3.08 5.44 0.85
C ILE A 46 -3.20 4.82 -0.54
N SER A 47 -4.04 5.40 -1.37
CA SER A 47 -4.46 4.86 -2.66
C SER A 47 -3.33 4.83 -3.70
N PRO A 48 -3.51 4.06 -4.78
CA PRO A 48 -2.82 4.32 -6.04
C PRO A 48 -2.99 5.77 -6.49
N GLY A 49 -2.22 6.18 -7.49
CA GLY A 49 -2.35 7.50 -8.10
C GLY A 49 -1.35 7.71 -9.23
N PRO A 50 -1.53 8.78 -10.01
CA PRO A 50 -0.61 9.15 -11.09
C PRO A 50 0.66 9.81 -10.56
N GLY A 51 1.67 9.87 -11.42
CA GLY A 51 2.90 10.63 -11.16
C GLY A 51 3.88 9.95 -10.22
N ARG A 52 4.56 10.75 -9.43
CA ARG A 52 5.59 10.32 -8.48
C ARG A 52 5.12 10.54 -7.04
N PRO A 53 5.61 9.76 -6.07
CA PRO A 53 5.22 9.91 -4.68
C PRO A 53 5.57 11.28 -4.08
N GLU A 54 6.60 11.96 -4.59
CA GLU A 54 6.97 13.32 -4.19
C GLU A 54 5.86 14.35 -4.47
N ASP A 55 5.04 14.08 -5.51
CA ASP A 55 3.96 14.95 -5.98
C ASP A 55 2.58 14.51 -5.45
N ALA A 56 2.54 13.52 -4.55
CA ALA A 56 1.30 12.91 -4.04
C ALA A 56 0.67 13.69 -2.86
N GLY A 57 0.72 15.01 -2.90
CA GLY A 57 0.10 15.87 -1.88
C GLY A 57 0.51 15.49 -0.45
N VAL A 58 -0.47 15.25 0.43
CA VAL A 58 -0.22 14.93 1.84
C VAL A 58 0.33 13.52 2.06
N SER A 59 0.34 12.62 1.07
CA SER A 59 0.61 11.19 1.26
C SER A 59 1.94 10.90 1.96
N VAL A 60 3.01 11.61 1.59
CA VAL A 60 4.35 11.45 2.20
C VAL A 60 4.37 11.95 3.66
N SER A 61 3.80 13.12 3.94
CA SER A 61 3.72 13.66 5.31
C SER A 61 2.75 12.85 6.18
N ALA A 62 1.66 12.36 5.61
CA ALA A 62 0.70 11.50 6.30
C ALA A 62 1.34 10.17 6.76
N LEU A 63 2.15 9.52 5.91
CA LEU A 63 2.89 8.31 6.30
C LEU A 63 3.77 8.55 7.54
N ARG A 64 4.50 9.67 7.56
CA ARG A 64 5.33 10.03 8.73
C ARG A 64 4.49 10.28 9.97
N ALA A 65 3.42 11.05 9.84
CA ALA A 65 2.57 11.45 10.96
C ALA A 65 1.81 10.25 11.55
N PHE A 66 1.20 9.40 10.71
CA PHE A 66 0.51 8.19 11.17
C PHE A 66 1.47 7.16 11.76
N GLY A 67 2.64 6.96 11.13
CA GLY A 67 3.68 6.07 11.67
C GLY A 67 4.12 6.51 13.06
N ALA A 68 4.39 7.81 13.27
CA ALA A 68 4.75 8.37 14.57
C ALA A 68 3.63 8.27 15.60
N ALA A 69 2.37 8.34 15.16
CA ALA A 69 1.19 8.17 16.01
C ALA A 69 0.86 6.69 16.31
N GLY A 70 1.58 5.73 15.72
CA GLY A 70 1.33 4.30 15.88
C GLY A 70 0.08 3.79 15.16
N ILE A 71 -0.46 4.57 14.22
CA ILE A 71 -1.66 4.22 13.45
C ILE A 71 -1.25 3.37 12.23
N PRO A 72 -1.84 2.18 12.02
CA PRO A 72 -1.52 1.32 10.89
C PRO A 72 -1.80 1.97 9.54
N VAL A 73 -0.86 1.86 8.60
CA VAL A 73 -1.02 2.36 7.23
C VAL A 73 -0.70 1.28 6.22
N LEU A 74 -1.57 1.11 5.23
CA LEU A 74 -1.32 0.34 4.02
C LEU A 74 -1.18 1.28 2.82
N GLY A 75 0.01 1.33 2.22
CA GLY A 75 0.24 2.03 0.95
C GLY A 75 0.00 1.10 -0.24
N VAL A 76 -0.81 1.53 -1.21
CA VAL A 76 -1.09 0.77 -2.45
C VAL A 76 -0.47 1.51 -3.63
N CYS A 77 0.35 0.85 -4.43
CA CYS A 77 1.01 1.35 -5.63
C CYS A 77 1.77 2.66 -5.36
N LEU A 78 1.21 3.83 -5.65
CA LEU A 78 1.81 5.14 -5.32
C LEU A 78 2.03 5.28 -3.80
N GLY A 79 1.10 4.82 -2.97
CA GLY A 79 1.24 4.82 -1.52
C GLY A 79 2.38 3.93 -1.02
N HIS A 80 2.62 2.79 -1.66
CA HIS A 80 3.78 1.93 -1.40
C HIS A 80 5.11 2.63 -1.78
N GLN A 81 5.13 3.32 -2.93
CA GLN A 81 6.31 4.09 -3.34
C GLN A 81 6.58 5.26 -2.39
N ALA A 82 5.52 5.92 -1.91
CA ALA A 82 5.63 6.97 -0.89
C ALA A 82 6.25 6.42 0.41
N LEU A 83 5.88 5.20 0.83
CA LEU A 83 6.49 4.53 1.98
C LEU A 83 7.99 4.27 1.73
N GLY A 84 8.35 3.77 0.55
CA GLY A 84 9.76 3.60 0.17
C GLY A 84 10.55 4.90 0.26
N LEU A 85 9.97 6.00 -0.22
CA LEU A 85 10.57 7.35 -0.17
C LEU A 85 10.72 7.85 1.28
N VAL A 86 9.67 7.70 2.11
CA VAL A 86 9.69 8.10 3.54
C VAL A 86 10.77 7.39 4.31
N ALA A 87 11.00 6.11 4.01
CA ALA A 87 12.07 5.31 4.62
C ALA A 87 13.48 5.66 4.13
N GLY A 88 13.62 6.54 3.12
CA GLY A 88 14.89 6.97 2.55
C GLY A 88 15.34 6.17 1.34
N GLY A 89 14.48 5.34 0.76
CA GLY A 89 14.72 4.61 -0.48
C GLY A 89 14.57 5.49 -1.72
N ARG A 90 15.01 4.96 -2.86
CA ARG A 90 14.89 5.62 -4.17
C ARG A 90 13.75 5.00 -4.98
N ILE A 91 13.00 5.86 -5.68
CA ILE A 91 11.95 5.45 -6.60
C ILE A 91 12.48 5.58 -8.03
N VAL A 92 12.56 4.47 -8.72
CA VAL A 92 13.16 4.35 -10.05
C VAL A 92 12.16 3.76 -11.05
N ARG A 93 12.48 3.85 -12.33
CA ARG A 93 11.68 3.19 -13.37
C ARG A 93 11.76 1.67 -13.21
N ALA A 94 10.62 1.00 -13.32
CA ALA A 94 10.52 -0.45 -13.39
C ALA A 94 11.28 -0.97 -14.61
N ARG A 95 11.84 -2.17 -14.51
CA ARG A 95 12.52 -2.84 -15.64
C ARG A 95 11.57 -3.08 -16.80
N THR A 96 10.32 -3.38 -16.47
CA THR A 96 9.26 -3.61 -17.47
C THR A 96 8.06 -2.74 -17.13
N LEU A 97 7.57 -1.97 -18.11
CA LEU A 97 6.33 -1.22 -17.96
C LEU A 97 5.15 -2.18 -17.82
N MET A 98 4.44 -2.07 -16.71
CA MET A 98 3.27 -2.89 -16.41
C MET A 98 1.99 -2.04 -16.50
N HIS A 99 1.08 -2.48 -17.36
CA HIS A 99 -0.22 -1.82 -17.53
C HIS A 99 -1.33 -2.89 -17.70
N GLY A 100 -2.06 -3.17 -16.62
CA GLY A 100 -3.16 -4.13 -16.62
C GLY A 100 -2.75 -5.60 -16.80
N LYS A 101 -1.48 -5.92 -16.59
CA LYS A 101 -0.96 -7.28 -16.68
C LYS A 101 -0.84 -7.89 -15.29
N THR A 102 -1.06 -9.20 -15.18
CA THR A 102 -0.80 -9.95 -13.97
C THR A 102 0.65 -10.43 -13.90
N SER A 103 1.15 -10.57 -12.69
CA SER A 103 2.43 -11.21 -12.38
C SER A 103 2.27 -12.10 -11.16
N GLN A 104 3.07 -13.15 -11.08
CA GLN A 104 3.18 -13.95 -9.86
C GLN A 104 3.93 -13.17 -8.79
N ILE A 105 3.33 -13.11 -7.61
CA ILE A 105 3.86 -12.45 -6.42
C ILE A 105 4.36 -13.51 -5.46
N PHE A 106 5.67 -13.55 -5.27
CA PHE A 106 6.35 -14.44 -4.33
C PHE A 106 6.52 -13.72 -3.00
N HIS A 107 6.10 -14.34 -1.90
CA HIS A 107 6.13 -13.77 -0.56
C HIS A 107 6.36 -14.85 0.51
N GLU A 108 6.75 -14.46 1.73
CA GLU A 108 7.01 -15.39 2.83
C GLU A 108 5.82 -15.50 3.83
N GLY A 109 4.74 -14.73 3.60
CA GLY A 109 3.54 -14.74 4.42
C GLY A 109 3.55 -13.76 5.58
N GLU A 110 4.43 -12.77 5.52
CA GLU A 110 4.50 -11.70 6.51
C GLU A 110 3.45 -10.62 6.25
N GLY A 111 3.02 -9.94 7.31
CA GLY A 111 2.10 -8.80 7.23
C GLY A 111 0.78 -9.14 6.55
N VAL A 112 0.41 -8.34 5.55
CA VAL A 112 -0.84 -8.52 4.77
C VAL A 112 -0.84 -9.80 3.92
N PHE A 113 0.30 -10.46 3.73
CA PHE A 113 0.41 -11.72 2.99
C PHE A 113 0.09 -12.97 3.81
N ARG A 114 -0.25 -12.84 5.10
CA ARG A 114 -0.53 -13.96 5.97
C ARG A 114 -1.61 -14.88 5.40
N GLY A 115 -1.27 -16.16 5.27
CA GLY A 115 -2.18 -17.21 4.80
C GLY A 115 -2.57 -17.13 3.33
N LEU A 116 -1.99 -16.25 2.52
CA LEU A 116 -2.20 -16.22 1.08
C LEU A 116 -1.44 -17.38 0.37
N PRO A 117 -1.88 -17.83 -0.81
CA PRO A 117 -1.14 -18.77 -1.65
C PRO A 117 0.24 -18.24 -2.01
N ARG A 118 1.23 -19.14 -2.16
CA ARG A 118 2.63 -18.79 -2.47
C ARG A 118 3.11 -19.53 -3.72
N PRO A 119 3.21 -18.90 -4.89
CA PRO A 119 2.84 -17.51 -5.21
C PRO A 119 1.34 -17.32 -5.46
N PHE A 120 0.91 -16.08 -5.67
CA PHE A 120 -0.40 -15.73 -6.22
C PHE A 120 -0.28 -14.70 -7.35
N ASP A 121 -1.31 -14.61 -8.20
CA ASP A 121 -1.34 -13.65 -9.29
C ASP A 121 -1.94 -12.31 -8.85
N ALA A 122 -1.26 -11.20 -9.19
CA ALA A 122 -1.75 -9.86 -8.93
C ALA A 122 -1.59 -8.92 -10.12
N THR A 123 -2.52 -8.00 -10.28
CA THR A 123 -2.51 -7.00 -11.35
C THR A 123 -1.57 -5.85 -11.04
N ARG A 124 -0.81 -5.43 -12.04
CA ARG A 124 0.16 -4.34 -11.97
C ARG A 124 -0.17 -3.24 -12.97
N TYR A 125 -0.10 -1.96 -12.51
CA TYR A 125 -0.33 -0.76 -13.32
C TYR A 125 0.75 0.30 -13.04
N HIS A 126 2.02 -0.06 -12.97
CA HIS A 126 3.06 0.86 -12.57
C HIS A 126 4.24 0.91 -13.55
N SER A 127 4.85 2.07 -13.63
CA SER A 127 6.11 2.34 -14.32
C SER A 127 7.27 2.63 -13.36
N LEU A 128 6.97 2.81 -12.06
CA LEU A 128 7.92 3.11 -11.01
C LEU A 128 7.90 2.02 -9.94
N VAL A 129 9.04 1.82 -9.28
CA VAL A 129 9.23 0.86 -8.19
C VAL A 129 10.23 1.38 -7.16
N ILE A 130 10.19 0.83 -5.95
CA ILE A 130 11.28 1.00 -4.97
C ILE A 130 12.51 0.27 -5.52
N GLU A 131 13.65 0.98 -5.60
CA GLU A 131 14.91 0.42 -6.08
C GLU A 131 15.44 -0.66 -5.10
N SER A 132 15.55 -1.90 -5.59
CA SER A 132 15.99 -3.03 -4.73
C SER A 132 17.39 -2.84 -4.18
N ALA A 133 18.32 -2.23 -4.95
CA ALA A 133 19.71 -2.05 -4.55
C ALA A 133 19.89 -1.03 -3.39
N THR A 134 18.95 -0.10 -3.26
CA THR A 134 18.99 0.97 -2.23
C THR A 134 17.80 0.87 -1.27
N CYS A 135 17.13 -0.27 -1.22
CA CYS A 135 16.03 -0.49 -0.28
C CYS A 135 16.56 -0.33 1.16
N PRO A 136 16.00 0.61 1.94
CA PRO A 136 16.51 0.89 3.28
C PRO A 136 16.34 -0.31 4.22
N ALA A 137 17.30 -0.52 5.13
CA ALA A 137 17.30 -1.63 6.09
C ALA A 137 16.12 -1.59 7.08
N VAL A 138 15.49 -0.43 7.27
CA VAL A 138 14.27 -0.27 8.09
C VAL A 138 13.03 -0.88 7.42
N LEU A 139 13.11 -1.17 6.11
CA LEU A 139 12.06 -1.88 5.39
C LEU A 139 12.45 -3.35 5.21
N GLU A 140 11.57 -4.22 5.62
CA GLU A 140 11.58 -5.62 5.25
C GLU A 140 10.86 -5.79 3.91
N VAL A 141 11.52 -6.43 2.96
CA VAL A 141 10.90 -6.76 1.68
C VAL A 141 10.11 -8.06 1.84
N THR A 142 8.79 -7.96 1.86
CA THR A 142 7.86 -9.06 2.13
C THR A 142 7.36 -9.76 0.87
N ALA A 143 7.49 -9.13 -0.30
CA ALA A 143 7.10 -9.73 -1.58
C ALA A 143 7.94 -9.23 -2.76
N ARG A 144 8.11 -10.11 -3.77
CA ARG A 144 8.83 -9.82 -5.01
C ARG A 144 8.17 -10.51 -6.21
N THR A 145 8.48 -10.01 -7.40
CA THR A 145 8.29 -10.75 -8.66
C THR A 145 9.43 -11.74 -8.88
N ALA A 146 9.28 -12.66 -9.85
CA ALA A 146 10.31 -13.63 -10.22
C ALA A 146 11.62 -12.97 -10.68
N ASP A 147 11.58 -11.79 -11.30
CA ASP A 147 12.74 -10.99 -11.72
C ASP A 147 13.28 -10.05 -10.62
N GLY A 148 12.73 -10.15 -9.41
CA GLY A 148 13.26 -9.51 -8.19
C GLY A 148 12.78 -8.08 -7.94
N GLU A 149 11.79 -7.56 -8.66
CA GLU A 149 11.19 -6.26 -8.32
C GLU A 149 10.44 -6.36 -6.99
N ILE A 150 10.57 -5.33 -6.15
CA ILE A 150 9.89 -5.24 -4.85
C ILE A 150 8.39 -5.05 -5.07
N MET A 151 7.59 -5.95 -4.50
CA MET A 151 6.14 -5.95 -4.58
C MET A 151 5.45 -5.80 -3.23
N GLY A 152 6.18 -5.92 -2.13
CA GLY A 152 5.69 -5.69 -0.78
C GLY A 152 6.82 -5.25 0.14
N VAL A 153 6.52 -4.34 1.05
CA VAL A 153 7.42 -3.91 2.13
C VAL A 153 6.66 -3.76 3.44
N LEU A 154 7.33 -4.03 4.55
CA LEU A 154 6.88 -3.82 5.92
C LEU A 154 7.95 -3.01 6.65
N HIS A 155 7.56 -1.94 7.34
CA HIS A 155 8.49 -1.20 8.19
C HIS A 155 8.71 -1.98 9.50
N ARG A 156 9.99 -2.14 9.90
CA ARG A 156 10.37 -3.01 11.04
C ARG A 156 9.92 -2.50 12.40
N GLU A 157 9.77 -1.17 12.55
CA GLU A 157 9.49 -0.51 13.83
C GLU A 157 8.12 0.19 13.86
N LEU A 158 7.66 0.68 12.70
CA LEU A 158 6.41 1.42 12.57
C LEU A 158 5.32 0.56 11.93
N PRO A 159 4.05 0.80 12.22
CA PRO A 159 2.94 0.03 11.65
C PRO A 159 2.65 0.42 10.20
N LEU A 160 3.67 0.52 9.37
CA LEU A 160 3.59 0.92 7.96
C LEU A 160 3.89 -0.27 7.06
N GLU A 161 3.02 -0.50 6.10
CA GLU A 161 3.12 -1.58 5.13
C GLU A 161 2.70 -1.10 3.74
N GLY A 162 3.20 -1.73 2.69
CA GLY A 162 2.85 -1.34 1.34
C GLY A 162 2.95 -2.47 0.34
N VAL A 163 2.07 -2.43 -0.68
CA VAL A 163 2.06 -3.35 -1.82
C VAL A 163 2.11 -2.56 -3.13
N GLN A 164 2.96 -3.01 -4.07
CA GLN A 164 3.16 -2.31 -5.36
C GLN A 164 2.04 -2.64 -6.37
N PHE A 165 1.41 -3.78 -6.25
CA PHE A 165 0.32 -4.24 -7.10
C PHE A 165 -1.04 -3.71 -6.62
N HIS A 166 -2.11 -4.01 -7.37
CA HIS A 166 -3.47 -3.53 -7.13
C HIS A 166 -4.34 -4.64 -6.51
N PRO A 167 -4.53 -4.67 -5.18
CA PRO A 167 -5.38 -5.67 -4.51
C PRO A 167 -6.87 -5.50 -4.86
N GLU A 168 -7.28 -4.30 -5.28
CA GLU A 168 -8.66 -3.99 -5.67
C GLU A 168 -9.02 -4.45 -7.09
N SER A 169 -8.05 -4.91 -7.86
CA SER A 169 -8.29 -5.43 -9.20
C SER A 169 -8.98 -6.79 -9.16
N ILE A 170 -9.99 -6.99 -10.01
CA ILE A 170 -10.72 -8.25 -10.11
C ILE A 170 -9.82 -9.45 -10.46
N LEU A 171 -8.70 -9.21 -11.14
CA LEU A 171 -7.72 -10.26 -11.46
C LEU A 171 -6.75 -10.56 -10.31
N THR A 172 -6.76 -9.77 -9.24
CA THR A 172 -6.04 -10.05 -7.99
C THR A 172 -6.97 -10.79 -7.04
N ARG A 173 -7.12 -12.11 -7.26
CA ARG A 173 -8.13 -12.91 -6.54
C ARG A 173 -7.97 -12.90 -5.03
N GLU A 174 -6.74 -12.79 -4.54
CA GLU A 174 -6.41 -12.75 -3.12
C GLU A 174 -6.53 -11.34 -2.50
N GLY A 175 -6.92 -10.34 -3.30
CA GLY A 175 -6.92 -8.94 -2.90
C GLY A 175 -7.80 -8.64 -1.69
N LYS A 176 -9.03 -9.19 -1.62
CA LYS A 176 -9.90 -9.02 -0.44
C LYS A 176 -9.31 -9.63 0.81
N ARG A 177 -8.70 -10.81 0.71
CA ARG A 177 -8.06 -11.48 1.84
C ARG A 177 -6.85 -10.69 2.35
N LEU A 178 -6.07 -10.10 1.42
CA LEU A 178 -4.99 -9.18 1.76
C LEU A 178 -5.50 -7.97 2.55
N LEU A 179 -6.59 -7.34 2.08
CA LEU A 179 -7.21 -6.20 2.78
C LEU A 179 -7.82 -6.61 4.11
N ALA A 180 -8.39 -7.81 4.24
CA ALA A 180 -8.86 -8.36 5.52
C ALA A 180 -7.71 -8.49 6.52
N ASN A 181 -6.55 -9.01 6.09
CA ASN A 181 -5.36 -9.09 6.95
C ASN A 181 -4.90 -7.70 7.43
N PHE A 182 -5.03 -6.66 6.60
CA PHE A 182 -4.76 -5.29 7.02
C PHE A 182 -5.76 -4.80 8.08
N LEU A 183 -7.07 -5.03 7.87
CA LEU A 183 -8.11 -4.65 8.84
C LEU A 183 -7.92 -5.32 10.20
N GLU A 184 -7.51 -6.60 10.24
CA GLU A 184 -7.17 -7.29 11.50
C GLU A 184 -6.03 -6.56 12.25
N ARG A 185 -5.05 -6.00 11.56
CA ARG A 185 -3.98 -5.19 12.17
C ARG A 185 -4.47 -3.86 12.71
N CYS A 186 -5.58 -3.33 12.17
CA CYS A 186 -6.25 -2.14 12.67
C CYS A 186 -7.12 -2.42 13.91
N GLY A 187 -7.18 -3.67 14.40
CA GLY A 187 -8.01 -4.07 15.53
C GLY A 187 -9.47 -4.34 15.15
N ALA A 188 -9.81 -4.30 13.86
CA ALA A 188 -11.14 -4.67 13.40
C ALA A 188 -11.29 -6.21 13.44
N GLY A 189 -12.26 -6.70 14.17
CA GLY A 189 -12.72 -8.08 14.03
C GLY A 189 -13.36 -8.22 12.64
N VAL A 190 -12.67 -8.86 11.70
CA VAL A 190 -13.22 -9.13 10.37
C VAL A 190 -14.26 -10.23 10.50
N ALA A 191 -15.50 -9.94 10.06
CA ALA A 191 -16.64 -10.86 10.14
C ALA A 191 -16.52 -11.98 9.08
#